data_e9b635430904a25025ab174481724f5e
#
_entry.id   e9b635430904a25025ab174481724f5e
#
_cell.length_a   1.000
_cell.length_b   1.000
_cell.length_c   1.000
_cell.angle_alpha   90.00
_cell.angle_beta   90.00
_cell.angle_gamma   90.00
#
_symmetry.space_group_name_H-M   'P 1'
#
loop_
_entity.id
_entity.type
_entity.pdbx_description
1 polymer ?
#
loop_
_entity_poly.entity_id
_entity_poly.type
_entity_poly.pdbx_seq_one_letter_code
_entity_poly.pdbx_strand_id
1 'polypeptide(L)'
;MTNPRELSERELHEYVAEVEGHDSQVTGIVGYFYRTYRAEVLARVGGVDGRDILEIGCGEGMMFDGTAISPVQMDVSITRVSRAAGKCRFLLCGDGYDLPFGSGSFEIVLLVAVLEHTSEPWRVLAEARRVLKPGGRVVMVVPNDATMSAGRLLLRKFPIRYPDHLTFTTPRKMRRWLTRGFQIREAFTLPFRWLPFAANLYYFVVAEKR
;
A
#
# COMPACT_ATOMS: atom_id res chain seq x y z
N MET A 1 15.92 5.65 24.71
CA MET A 1 15.43 5.71 23.31
C MET A 1 15.52 4.32 22.73
N THR A 2 14.41 3.77 22.31
CA THR A 2 14.33 2.41 21.75
C THR A 2 15.07 2.40 20.41
N ASN A 3 15.97 1.41 20.21
CA ASN A 3 16.70 1.27 18.95
C ASN A 3 15.74 0.63 17.91
N PRO A 4 15.37 1.32 16.83
CA PRO A 4 14.42 0.80 15.84
C PRO A 4 14.84 -0.52 15.19
N ARG A 5 16.13 -0.88 15.25
CA ARG A 5 16.66 -2.12 14.65
C ARG A 5 16.40 -3.37 15.51
N GLU A 6 15.94 -3.20 16.73
CA GLU A 6 15.66 -4.28 17.68
C GLU A 6 14.16 -4.56 17.81
N LEU A 7 13.32 -3.74 17.13
CA LEU A 7 11.87 -3.89 17.14
C LEU A 7 11.42 -4.99 16.18
N SER A 8 10.38 -5.73 16.58
CA SER A 8 9.62 -6.57 15.65
C SER A 8 8.98 -5.70 14.55
N GLU A 9 8.57 -6.31 13.44
CA GLU A 9 7.94 -5.60 12.32
C GLU A 9 6.73 -4.77 12.78
N ARG A 10 5.86 -5.33 13.61
CA ARG A 10 4.69 -4.63 14.15
C ARG A 10 5.06 -3.47 15.08
N GLU A 11 6.03 -3.67 15.97
CA GLU A 11 6.52 -2.61 16.86
C GLU A 11 7.19 -1.48 16.08
N LEU A 12 7.89 -1.81 15.00
CA LEU A 12 8.49 -0.82 14.11
C LEU A 12 7.42 0.05 13.44
N HIS A 13 6.33 -0.57 12.94
CA HIS A 13 5.21 0.17 12.35
C HIS A 13 4.52 1.08 13.35
N GLU A 14 4.33 0.62 14.57
CA GLU A 14 3.75 1.44 15.62
C GLU A 14 4.67 2.61 16.01
N TYR A 15 5.96 2.33 16.20
CA TYR A 15 6.97 3.37 16.48
C TYR A 15 7.02 4.44 15.38
N VAL A 16 7.04 4.03 14.12
CA VAL A 16 7.04 4.98 12.98
C VAL A 16 5.74 5.78 12.97
N ALA A 17 4.59 5.16 13.23
CA ALA A 17 3.30 5.86 13.29
C ALA A 17 3.24 6.90 14.40
N GLU A 18 3.90 6.66 15.55
CA GLU A 18 3.98 7.63 16.65
C GLU A 18 4.89 8.82 16.33
N VAL A 19 6.01 8.56 15.65
CA VAL A 19 7.04 9.58 15.32
C VAL A 19 6.68 10.39 14.09
N GLU A 20 6.06 9.77 13.08
CA GLU A 20 5.59 10.48 11.88
C GLU A 20 4.41 11.37 12.22
N GLY A 21 4.61 12.67 12.05
CA GLY A 21 3.53 13.64 12.20
C GLY A 21 2.43 13.44 11.16
N HIS A 22 1.21 13.74 11.58
CA HIS A 22 0.02 13.83 10.74
C HIS A 22 0.27 14.78 9.54
N ASP A 23 -0.14 14.44 8.32
CA ASP A 23 -0.21 15.31 7.12
C ASP A 23 1.03 15.47 6.21
N SER A 24 2.15 14.80 6.42
CA SER A 24 3.29 14.97 5.49
C SER A 24 3.03 14.44 4.07
N GLN A 25 2.02 13.57 3.90
CA GLN A 25 1.75 12.88 2.63
C GLN A 25 0.80 13.62 1.66
N VAL A 26 0.07 14.64 2.10
CA VAL A 26 -0.97 15.29 1.28
C VAL A 26 -0.63 16.68 0.77
N THR A 27 0.49 17.26 1.19
CA THR A 27 0.88 18.63 0.84
C THR A 27 2.09 18.69 -0.10
N GLY A 28 2.21 19.80 -0.82
CA GLY A 28 3.33 20.07 -1.71
C GLY A 28 3.52 19.03 -2.82
N ILE A 29 4.78 18.76 -3.17
CA ILE A 29 5.15 17.82 -4.24
C ILE A 29 4.79 16.38 -3.90
N VAL A 30 4.87 15.99 -2.63
CA VAL A 30 4.48 14.65 -2.17
C VAL A 30 2.98 14.47 -2.36
N GLY A 31 2.18 15.47 -1.99
CA GLY A 31 0.74 15.46 -2.23
C GLY A 31 0.35 15.40 -3.70
N TYR A 32 1.13 16.00 -4.60
CA TYR A 32 0.92 15.84 -6.06
C TYR A 32 1.09 14.37 -6.48
N PHE A 33 2.15 13.72 -6.06
CA PHE A 33 2.38 12.31 -6.38
C PHE A 33 1.34 11.39 -5.75
N TYR A 34 0.94 11.66 -4.50
CA TYR A 34 -0.16 10.96 -3.84
C TYR A 34 -1.45 11.05 -4.67
N ARG A 35 -1.86 12.25 -5.08
CA ARG A 35 -3.06 12.44 -5.90
C ARG A 35 -2.98 11.70 -7.24
N THR A 36 -1.79 11.60 -7.83
CA THR A 36 -1.59 10.90 -9.11
C THR A 36 -1.91 9.42 -8.97
N TYR A 37 -1.32 8.71 -8.01
CA TYR A 37 -1.62 7.28 -7.86
C TYR A 37 -3.00 7.03 -7.25
N ARG A 38 -3.48 7.92 -6.37
CA ARG A 38 -4.85 7.84 -5.82
C ARG A 38 -5.90 7.86 -6.94
N ALA A 39 -5.77 8.75 -7.91
CA ALA A 39 -6.68 8.81 -9.06
C ALA A 39 -6.68 7.50 -9.86
N GLU A 40 -5.52 6.88 -10.05
CA GLU A 40 -5.39 5.59 -10.73
C GLU A 40 -6.03 4.45 -9.93
N VAL A 41 -5.88 4.43 -8.60
CA VAL A 41 -6.55 3.45 -7.73
C VAL A 41 -8.06 3.63 -7.80
N LEU A 42 -8.57 4.85 -7.60
CA LEU A 42 -10.01 5.14 -7.61
C LEU A 42 -10.67 4.78 -8.95
N ALA A 43 -9.97 4.99 -10.08
CA ALA A 43 -10.47 4.60 -11.39
C ALA A 43 -10.65 3.07 -11.54
N ARG A 44 -9.92 2.25 -10.77
CA ARG A 44 -9.99 0.78 -10.85
C ARG A 44 -10.93 0.14 -9.84
N VAL A 45 -11.38 0.90 -8.86
CA VAL A 45 -12.38 0.45 -7.89
C VAL A 45 -13.78 0.97 -8.23
N GLY A 46 -13.90 1.89 -9.16
CA GLY A 46 -15.20 2.43 -9.58
C GLY A 46 -16.16 1.35 -10.09
N GLY A 47 -17.43 1.44 -9.68
CA GLY A 47 -18.48 0.48 -10.05
C GLY A 47 -18.55 -0.77 -9.18
N VAL A 48 -17.67 -0.95 -8.20
CA VAL A 48 -17.71 -2.04 -7.21
C VAL A 48 -18.32 -1.52 -5.91
N ASP A 49 -19.17 -2.34 -5.24
CA ASP A 49 -19.68 -1.99 -3.90
C ASP A 49 -18.47 -1.87 -2.94
N GLY A 50 -18.43 -0.81 -2.17
CA GLY A 50 -17.35 -0.58 -1.21
C GLY A 50 -17.13 -1.75 -0.26
N ARG A 51 -18.17 -2.49 0.12
CA ARG A 51 -18.07 -3.69 0.98
C ARG A 51 -17.35 -4.86 0.33
N ASP A 52 -17.26 -4.89 -0.98
CA ASP A 52 -16.50 -5.89 -1.76
C ASP A 52 -15.04 -5.46 -2.01
N ILE A 53 -14.61 -4.34 -1.42
CA ILE A 53 -13.26 -3.81 -1.50
C ILE A 53 -12.60 -3.90 -0.12
N LEU A 54 -11.41 -4.48 -0.06
CA LEU A 54 -10.54 -4.48 1.12
C LEU A 54 -9.30 -3.64 0.84
N GLU A 55 -9.02 -2.66 1.68
CA GLU A 55 -7.75 -1.96 1.72
C GLU A 55 -6.91 -2.45 2.90
N ILE A 56 -5.76 -3.06 2.62
CA ILE A 56 -4.77 -3.51 3.60
C ILE A 56 -3.70 -2.43 3.71
N GLY A 57 -3.37 -2.00 4.94
CA GLY A 57 -2.44 -0.90 5.18
C GLY A 57 -3.05 0.45 4.83
N CYS A 58 -4.25 0.73 5.33
CA CYS A 58 -4.97 1.97 5.01
C CYS A 58 -4.34 3.23 5.62
N GLY A 59 -3.37 3.07 6.52
CA GLY A 59 -2.77 4.17 7.23
C GLY A 59 -3.82 5.01 7.96
N GLU A 60 -3.84 6.30 7.69
CA GLU A 60 -4.80 7.25 8.29
C GLU A 60 -6.10 7.42 7.46
N GLY A 61 -6.41 6.47 6.56
CA GLY A 61 -7.67 6.42 5.82
C GLY A 61 -7.80 7.41 4.67
N MET A 62 -6.69 7.92 4.14
CA MET A 62 -6.68 8.99 3.14
C MET A 62 -7.11 8.57 1.73
N MET A 63 -7.02 7.28 1.39
CA MET A 63 -7.27 6.79 0.03
C MET A 63 -8.70 7.10 -0.44
N PHE A 64 -9.69 6.87 0.42
CA PHE A 64 -11.10 7.05 0.11
C PHE A 64 -11.73 8.30 0.76
N ASP A 65 -10.93 9.09 1.49
CA ASP A 65 -11.43 10.32 2.10
C ASP A 65 -12.02 11.27 1.06
N GLY A 66 -13.20 11.83 1.36
CA GLY A 66 -13.97 12.69 0.45
C GLY A 66 -14.60 11.95 -0.75
N THR A 67 -14.64 10.61 -0.76
CA THR A 67 -15.37 9.82 -1.78
C THR A 67 -16.65 9.21 -1.23
N ALA A 68 -17.55 8.76 -2.13
CA ALA A 68 -18.74 8.00 -1.76
C ALA A 68 -18.45 6.50 -1.52
N ILE A 69 -17.24 6.03 -1.82
CA ILE A 69 -16.83 4.63 -1.68
C ILE A 69 -16.41 4.39 -0.23
N SER A 70 -16.99 3.38 0.41
CA SER A 70 -16.70 3.01 1.81
C SER A 70 -16.20 1.57 1.88
N PRO A 71 -14.91 1.31 1.59
CA PRO A 71 -14.36 -0.05 1.64
C PRO A 71 -14.18 -0.53 3.09
N VAL A 72 -13.90 -1.83 3.23
CA VAL A 72 -13.32 -2.37 4.45
C VAL A 72 -11.84 -1.98 4.47
N GLN A 73 -11.41 -1.32 5.54
CA GLN A 73 -10.06 -0.78 5.67
C GLN A 73 -9.39 -1.35 6.92
N MET A 74 -8.12 -1.71 6.80
CA MET A 74 -7.34 -2.21 7.94
C MET A 74 -5.91 -1.73 7.92
N ASP A 75 -5.34 -1.60 9.11
CA ASP A 75 -3.91 -1.33 9.32
C ASP A 75 -3.41 -2.11 10.52
N VAL A 76 -2.12 -2.42 10.55
CA VAL A 76 -1.49 -3.13 11.67
C VAL A 76 -1.23 -2.22 12.87
N SER A 77 -1.08 -0.92 12.63
CA SER A 77 -0.83 0.10 13.66
C SER A 77 -2.14 0.60 14.25
N ILE A 78 -2.31 0.42 15.56
CA ILE A 78 -3.46 0.96 16.28
C ILE A 78 -3.46 2.48 16.32
N THR A 79 -2.28 3.11 16.31
CA THR A 79 -2.13 4.55 16.23
C THR A 79 -2.67 5.09 14.91
N ARG A 80 -2.34 4.46 13.77
CA ARG A 80 -2.88 4.84 12.45
C ARG A 80 -4.38 4.60 12.35
N VAL A 81 -4.86 3.45 12.82
CA VAL A 81 -6.30 3.13 12.89
C VAL A 81 -7.04 4.19 13.72
N SER A 82 -6.51 4.60 14.87
CA SER A 82 -7.13 5.64 15.69
C SER A 82 -7.24 6.99 14.98
N ARG A 83 -6.24 7.35 14.17
CA ARG A 83 -6.25 8.57 13.36
C ARG A 83 -7.17 8.48 12.13
N ALA A 84 -7.40 7.26 11.62
CA ALA A 84 -8.34 6.99 10.55
C ALA A 84 -9.80 6.97 11.01
N ALA A 85 -10.05 6.83 12.33
CA ALA A 85 -11.39 6.85 12.89
C ALA A 85 -12.11 8.16 12.54
N GLY A 86 -13.35 8.04 12.07
CA GLY A 86 -14.13 9.18 11.57
C GLY A 86 -14.02 9.43 10.07
N LYS A 87 -12.97 8.94 9.40
CA LYS A 87 -12.85 8.96 7.92
C LYS A 87 -13.31 7.63 7.29
N CYS A 88 -13.08 6.53 7.99
CA CYS A 88 -13.35 5.17 7.52
C CYS A 88 -14.60 4.60 8.19
N ARG A 89 -15.53 4.09 7.39
CA ARG A 89 -16.79 3.51 7.90
C ARG A 89 -16.60 2.09 8.46
N PHE A 90 -15.77 1.28 7.80
CA PHE A 90 -15.46 -0.09 8.17
C PHE A 90 -13.96 -0.20 8.39
N LEU A 91 -13.53 -0.04 9.63
CA LEU A 91 -12.12 0.07 10.00
C LEU A 91 -11.78 -0.95 11.08
N LEU A 92 -10.64 -1.65 10.91
CA LEU A 92 -10.12 -2.59 11.89
C LEU A 92 -8.60 -2.50 12.02
N CYS A 93 -8.10 -2.87 13.18
CA CYS A 93 -6.69 -3.13 13.39
C CYS A 93 -6.42 -4.62 13.14
N GLY A 94 -5.48 -4.95 12.24
CA GLY A 94 -5.20 -6.34 11.89
C GLY A 94 -3.91 -6.50 11.11
N ASP A 95 -3.45 -7.75 11.02
CA ASP A 95 -2.20 -8.11 10.37
C ASP A 95 -2.45 -8.57 8.93
N GLY A 96 -1.71 -8.01 7.97
CA GLY A 96 -1.77 -8.40 6.57
C GLY A 96 -1.28 -9.83 6.28
N TYR A 97 -0.58 -10.44 7.23
CA TYR A 97 -0.14 -11.83 7.16
C TYR A 97 -1.20 -12.86 7.62
N ASP A 98 -2.26 -12.40 8.28
CA ASP A 98 -3.35 -13.23 8.78
C ASP A 98 -4.66 -12.42 8.78
N LEU A 99 -5.31 -12.38 7.61
CA LEU A 99 -6.50 -11.57 7.41
C LEU A 99 -7.73 -12.20 8.10
N PRO A 100 -8.48 -11.44 8.94
CA PRO A 100 -9.64 -11.97 9.68
C PRO A 100 -10.89 -12.09 8.80
N PHE A 101 -10.73 -12.50 7.55
CA PHE A 101 -11.81 -12.64 6.57
C PHE A 101 -11.82 -14.03 5.96
N GLY A 102 -13.01 -14.52 5.59
CA GLY A 102 -13.18 -15.77 4.88
C GLY A 102 -12.57 -15.75 3.48
N SER A 103 -12.30 -16.93 2.93
CA SER A 103 -11.86 -17.04 1.53
C SER A 103 -12.94 -16.56 0.57
N GLY A 104 -12.57 -15.81 -0.45
CA GLY A 104 -13.52 -15.36 -1.48
C GLY A 104 -14.48 -14.27 -1.01
N SER A 105 -14.09 -13.42 -0.07
CA SER A 105 -14.93 -12.35 0.49
C SER A 105 -14.97 -11.09 -0.36
N PHE A 106 -13.90 -10.77 -1.10
CA PHE A 106 -13.74 -9.48 -1.76
C PHE A 106 -13.56 -9.61 -3.28
N GLU A 107 -14.04 -8.62 -4.02
CA GLU A 107 -13.76 -8.48 -5.46
C GLU A 107 -12.44 -7.78 -5.73
N ILE A 108 -12.10 -6.82 -4.86
CA ILE A 108 -10.86 -6.05 -4.98
C ILE A 108 -10.13 -6.04 -3.64
N VAL A 109 -8.82 -6.28 -3.69
CA VAL A 109 -7.91 -6.02 -2.57
C VAL A 109 -6.92 -4.93 -3.00
N LEU A 110 -6.73 -3.93 -2.16
CA LEU A 110 -5.77 -2.84 -2.37
C LEU A 110 -4.57 -3.05 -1.46
N LEU A 111 -3.38 -2.88 -2.02
CA LEU A 111 -2.08 -2.87 -1.34
C LEU A 111 -1.30 -1.64 -1.84
N VAL A 112 -1.57 -0.48 -1.24
CA VAL A 112 -0.99 0.80 -1.65
C VAL A 112 0.09 1.22 -0.69
N ALA A 113 1.34 1.17 -1.11
CA ALA A 113 2.51 1.43 -0.28
C ALA A 113 2.52 0.55 0.98
N VAL A 114 2.41 -0.77 0.79
CA VAL A 114 2.36 -1.78 1.87
C VAL A 114 3.50 -2.78 1.77
N LEU A 115 3.74 -3.32 0.58
CA LEU A 115 4.67 -4.46 0.41
C LEU A 115 6.12 -4.13 0.73
N GLU A 116 6.53 -2.88 0.62
CA GLU A 116 7.85 -2.39 1.04
C GLU A 116 8.04 -2.44 2.55
N HIS A 117 6.96 -2.34 3.31
CA HIS A 117 6.95 -2.37 4.77
C HIS A 117 6.88 -3.78 5.35
N THR A 118 6.82 -4.81 4.50
CA THR A 118 6.70 -6.21 4.92
C THR A 118 8.00 -6.98 4.67
N SER A 119 8.37 -7.84 5.60
CA SER A 119 9.55 -8.72 5.44
C SER A 119 9.28 -9.88 4.49
N GLU A 120 8.03 -10.35 4.42
CA GLU A 120 7.57 -11.48 3.60
C GLU A 120 6.39 -11.11 2.67
N PRO A 121 6.59 -10.21 1.67
CA PRO A 121 5.50 -9.72 0.81
C PRO A 121 4.67 -10.81 0.13
N TRP A 122 5.29 -11.96 -0.15
CA TRP A 122 4.60 -13.09 -0.77
C TRP A 122 3.51 -13.71 0.14
N ARG A 123 3.64 -13.62 1.49
CA ARG A 123 2.61 -14.06 2.43
C ARG A 123 1.42 -13.13 2.43
N VAL A 124 1.64 -11.82 2.44
CA VAL A 124 0.57 -10.83 2.30
C VAL A 124 -0.19 -11.04 0.99
N LEU A 125 0.52 -11.29 -0.11
CA LEU A 125 -0.10 -11.60 -1.40
C LEU A 125 -0.85 -12.94 -1.39
N ALA A 126 -0.40 -13.94 -0.64
CA ALA A 126 -1.13 -15.21 -0.48
C ALA A 126 -2.45 -15.00 0.28
N GLU A 127 -2.46 -14.21 1.33
CA GLU A 127 -3.67 -13.83 2.06
C GLU A 127 -4.62 -12.98 1.20
N ALA A 128 -4.09 -11.96 0.50
CA ALA A 128 -4.87 -11.20 -0.47
C ALA A 128 -5.53 -12.11 -1.51
N ARG A 129 -4.79 -13.10 -2.03
CA ARG A 129 -5.34 -14.10 -2.96
C ARG A 129 -6.42 -14.98 -2.29
N ARG A 130 -6.23 -15.38 -1.04
CA ARG A 130 -7.20 -16.22 -0.31
C ARG A 130 -8.54 -15.50 -0.18
N VAL A 131 -8.52 -14.24 0.24
CA VAL A 131 -9.74 -13.47 0.49
C VAL A 131 -10.40 -12.93 -0.77
N LEU A 132 -9.71 -12.90 -1.91
CA LEU A 132 -10.30 -12.53 -3.20
C LEU A 132 -11.26 -13.60 -3.72
N LYS A 133 -12.39 -13.19 -4.26
CA LYS A 133 -13.32 -14.02 -5.06
C LYS A 133 -12.59 -14.58 -6.29
N PRO A 134 -13.06 -15.68 -6.88
CA PRO A 134 -12.59 -16.12 -8.21
C PRO A 134 -12.72 -14.97 -9.22
N GLY A 135 -11.65 -14.70 -9.99
CA GLY A 135 -11.61 -13.55 -10.91
C GLY A 135 -11.47 -12.17 -10.25
N GLY A 136 -11.43 -12.12 -8.93
CA GLY A 136 -11.14 -10.90 -8.18
C GLY A 136 -9.71 -10.39 -8.44
N ARG A 137 -9.47 -9.13 -8.18
CA ARG A 137 -8.19 -8.48 -8.53
C ARG A 137 -7.52 -7.78 -7.34
N VAL A 138 -6.21 -7.82 -7.35
CA VAL A 138 -5.39 -7.00 -6.45
C VAL A 138 -4.89 -5.76 -7.22
N VAL A 139 -5.01 -4.59 -6.60
CA VAL A 139 -4.46 -3.32 -7.11
C VAL A 139 -3.35 -2.90 -6.17
N MET A 140 -2.17 -2.68 -6.72
CA MET A 140 -0.96 -2.43 -5.94
C MET A 140 -0.24 -1.20 -6.43
N VAL A 141 0.28 -0.42 -5.50
CA VAL A 141 1.22 0.67 -5.74
C VAL A 141 2.43 0.43 -4.86
N VAL A 142 3.61 0.33 -5.44
CA VAL A 142 4.86 0.20 -4.68
C VAL A 142 5.83 1.31 -5.05
N PRO A 143 6.55 1.89 -4.08
CA PRO A 143 7.51 2.94 -4.34
C PRO A 143 8.78 2.42 -5.01
N ASN A 144 9.48 3.30 -5.68
CA ASN A 144 10.85 3.10 -6.11
C ASN A 144 11.80 3.72 -5.09
N ASP A 145 12.25 2.92 -4.14
CA ASP A 145 13.14 3.37 -3.07
C ASP A 145 14.43 4.03 -3.57
N ALA A 146 14.97 3.56 -4.69
CA ALA A 146 16.19 4.12 -5.26
C ALA A 146 15.96 5.58 -5.72
N THR A 147 14.89 5.81 -6.47
CA THR A 147 14.54 7.15 -6.98
C THR A 147 14.13 8.07 -5.83
N MET A 148 13.35 7.55 -4.85
CA MET A 148 12.96 8.31 -3.67
C MET A 148 14.18 8.71 -2.82
N SER A 149 15.10 7.78 -2.58
CA SER A 149 16.33 8.05 -1.83
C SER A 149 17.23 9.07 -2.54
N ALA A 150 17.37 8.97 -3.87
CA ALA A 150 18.09 9.95 -4.66
C ALA A 150 17.46 11.33 -4.58
N GLY A 151 16.13 11.43 -4.67
CA GLY A 151 15.39 12.68 -4.50
C GLY A 151 15.56 13.28 -3.10
N ARG A 152 15.48 12.45 -2.05
CA ARG A 152 15.71 12.92 -0.65
C ARG A 152 17.13 13.41 -0.44
N LEU A 153 18.13 12.71 -1.01
CA LEU A 153 19.52 13.14 -0.96
C LEU A 153 19.71 14.51 -1.63
N LEU A 154 19.15 14.67 -2.85
CA LEU A 154 19.22 15.94 -3.59
C LEU A 154 18.56 17.09 -2.83
N LEU A 155 17.44 16.83 -2.16
CA LEU A 155 16.71 17.81 -1.36
C LEU A 155 17.23 17.92 0.08
N ARG A 156 18.33 17.25 0.41
CA ARG A 156 18.94 17.21 1.76
C ARG A 156 17.94 16.82 2.86
N LYS A 157 16.98 15.93 2.55
CA LYS A 157 15.99 15.39 3.51
C LYS A 157 16.53 14.12 4.16
N PHE A 158 16.52 14.06 5.48
CA PHE A 158 16.95 12.89 6.27
C PHE A 158 15.77 12.28 7.03
N PRO A 159 15.78 10.95 7.28
CA PRO A 159 16.72 9.96 6.75
C PRO A 159 16.63 9.85 5.23
N ILE A 160 17.72 9.49 4.56
CA ILE A 160 17.75 9.34 3.08
C ILE A 160 16.87 8.15 2.67
N ARG A 161 16.89 7.08 3.44
CA ARG A 161 16.05 5.89 3.26
C ARG A 161 15.04 5.82 4.40
N TYR A 162 13.81 5.43 4.09
CA TYR A 162 12.79 5.16 5.10
C TYR A 162 13.19 3.96 5.95
N PRO A 163 13.23 4.08 7.29
CA PRO A 163 13.70 3.01 8.18
C PRO A 163 12.77 1.79 8.21
N ASP A 164 11.49 1.99 7.91
CA ASP A 164 10.43 0.99 7.88
C ASP A 164 10.23 0.31 6.52
N HIS A 165 11.03 0.69 5.50
CA HIS A 165 11.07 -0.04 4.23
C HIS A 165 11.94 -1.29 4.38
N LEU A 166 11.33 -2.40 4.78
CA LEU A 166 11.99 -3.68 5.04
C LEU A 166 12.35 -4.41 3.75
N THR A 167 11.50 -4.27 2.73
CA THR A 167 11.68 -4.94 1.44
C THR A 167 11.86 -3.95 0.31
N PHE A 168 13.00 -4.03 -0.37
CA PHE A 168 13.23 -3.29 -1.60
C PHE A 168 12.43 -3.88 -2.76
N THR A 169 11.45 -3.15 -3.26
CA THR A 169 10.54 -3.59 -4.31
C THR A 169 11.08 -3.23 -5.70
N THR A 170 10.89 -4.13 -6.67
CA THR A 170 11.20 -3.90 -8.09
C THR A 170 10.17 -4.58 -8.98
N PRO A 171 9.96 -4.15 -10.23
CA PRO A 171 9.05 -4.82 -11.15
C PRO A 171 9.35 -6.31 -11.34
N ARG A 172 10.65 -6.69 -11.30
CA ARG A 172 11.07 -8.09 -11.41
C ARG A 172 10.66 -8.93 -10.20
N LYS A 173 10.84 -8.39 -8.97
CA LYS A 173 10.39 -9.06 -7.75
C LYS A 173 8.86 -9.18 -7.71
N MET A 174 8.15 -8.09 -8.02
CA MET A 174 6.69 -8.08 -8.09
C MET A 174 6.16 -9.15 -9.05
N ARG A 175 6.70 -9.23 -10.26
CA ARG A 175 6.34 -10.29 -11.22
C ARG A 175 6.54 -11.68 -10.63
N ARG A 176 7.70 -11.93 -10.00
CA ARG A 176 8.02 -13.23 -9.37
C ARG A 176 7.03 -13.60 -8.26
N TRP A 177 6.62 -12.66 -7.42
CA TRP A 177 5.66 -12.93 -6.35
C TRP A 177 4.26 -13.22 -6.90
N LEU A 178 3.85 -12.48 -7.93
CA LEU A 178 2.51 -12.61 -8.54
C LEU A 178 2.33 -13.88 -9.39
N THR A 179 3.41 -14.43 -9.97
CA THR A 179 3.30 -15.64 -10.83
C THR A 179 2.67 -16.84 -10.13
N ARG A 180 2.69 -16.88 -8.81
CA ARG A 180 2.16 -17.98 -7.98
C ARG A 180 0.66 -17.89 -7.69
N GLY A 181 -0.14 -17.33 -8.58
CA GLY A 181 -1.60 -17.33 -8.39
C GLY A 181 -2.33 -16.12 -8.89
N PHE A 182 -1.59 -15.22 -9.56
CA PHE A 182 -2.16 -14.05 -10.21
C PHE A 182 -1.76 -13.98 -11.68
N GLN A 183 -2.61 -13.32 -12.47
CA GLN A 183 -2.30 -12.89 -13.82
C GLN A 183 -2.24 -11.36 -13.87
N ILE A 184 -1.09 -10.80 -14.20
CA ILE A 184 -0.95 -9.35 -14.33
C ILE A 184 -1.80 -8.90 -15.53
N ARG A 185 -2.72 -7.97 -15.30
CA ARG A 185 -3.58 -7.35 -16.30
C ARG A 185 -3.05 -6.01 -16.75
N GLU A 186 -2.58 -5.21 -15.79
CA GLU A 186 -1.98 -3.91 -16.04
C GLU A 186 -0.69 -3.76 -15.23
N ALA A 187 0.31 -3.12 -15.82
CA ALA A 187 1.52 -2.74 -15.10
C ALA A 187 2.16 -1.53 -15.79
N PHE A 188 2.34 -0.45 -15.04
CA PHE A 188 2.95 0.78 -15.54
C PHE A 188 3.60 1.56 -14.40
N THR A 189 4.29 2.61 -14.75
CA THR A 189 5.03 3.45 -13.81
C THR A 189 4.38 4.82 -13.65
N LEU A 190 4.54 5.45 -12.50
CA LEU A 190 3.99 6.75 -12.17
C LEU A 190 5.06 7.67 -11.56
N PRO A 191 4.95 8.98 -11.74
CA PRO A 191 3.85 9.69 -12.40
C PRO A 191 3.91 9.67 -13.93
N PHE A 192 5.03 9.30 -14.52
CA PHE A 192 5.25 9.36 -15.97
C PHE A 192 5.18 7.97 -16.60
N ARG A 193 4.04 7.60 -17.21
CA ARG A 193 3.83 6.26 -17.80
C ARG A 193 4.82 5.89 -18.91
N TRP A 194 5.41 6.87 -19.57
CA TRP A 194 6.37 6.70 -20.68
C TRP A 194 7.83 6.52 -20.21
N LEU A 195 8.13 6.82 -18.94
CA LEU A 195 9.46 6.62 -18.37
C LEU A 195 9.60 5.22 -17.75
N PRO A 196 10.81 4.61 -17.85
CA PRO A 196 11.07 3.34 -17.17
C PRO A 196 11.01 3.48 -15.65
N PHE A 197 10.83 2.36 -14.93
CA PHE A 197 10.77 2.34 -13.47
C PHE A 197 11.98 3.01 -12.81
N ALA A 198 13.18 2.84 -13.36
CA ALA A 198 14.40 3.44 -12.83
C ALA A 198 14.39 5.00 -12.82
N ALA A 199 13.49 5.62 -13.57
CA ALA A 199 13.32 7.08 -13.64
C ALA A 199 11.96 7.54 -13.09
N ASN A 200 11.20 6.64 -12.45
CA ASN A 200 9.88 6.92 -11.89
C ASN A 200 9.85 6.68 -10.38
N LEU A 201 8.77 7.14 -9.74
CA LEU A 201 8.60 7.08 -8.29
C LEU A 201 7.82 5.85 -7.84
N TYR A 202 6.87 5.37 -8.65
CA TYR A 202 6.00 4.26 -8.28
C TYR A 202 5.83 3.26 -9.42
N TYR A 203 5.58 2.02 -9.04
CA TYR A 203 5.12 0.96 -9.94
C TYR A 203 3.70 0.58 -9.57
N PHE A 204 2.80 0.73 -10.53
CA PHE A 204 1.37 0.41 -10.40
C PHE A 204 1.10 -0.93 -11.07
N VAL A 205 0.37 -1.81 -10.38
CA VAL A 205 0.05 -3.15 -10.90
C VAL A 205 -1.39 -3.50 -10.59
N VAL A 206 -2.11 -4.01 -11.58
CA VAL A 206 -3.37 -4.72 -11.40
C VAL A 206 -3.17 -6.18 -11.79
N ALA A 207 -3.49 -7.08 -10.89
CA ALA A 207 -3.38 -8.51 -11.16
C ALA A 207 -4.64 -9.25 -10.69
N GLU A 208 -5.12 -10.17 -11.53
CA GLU A 208 -6.33 -10.96 -11.32
C GLU A 208 -5.98 -12.32 -10.73
N LYS A 209 -6.77 -12.78 -9.76
CA LYS A 209 -6.67 -14.10 -9.17
C LYS A 209 -6.98 -15.18 -10.21
N ARG A 210 -6.03 -16.12 -10.37
CA ARG A 210 -6.20 -17.34 -11.18
C ARG A 210 -6.95 -18.41 -10.43
#